data_d44c624f16959acb6e7052e381512944
#
_entry.id   d44c624f16959acb6e7052e381512944
#
_cell.length_a   1.000
_cell.length_b   1.000
_cell.length_c   1.000
_cell.angle_alpha   90.00
_cell.angle_beta   90.00
_cell.angle_gamma   90.00
#
_symmetry.space_group_name_H-M   'P 1'
#
loop_
_entity.id
_entity.type
_entity.pdbx_description
1 polymer ?
#
loop_
_entity_poly.entity_id
_entity_poly.type
_entity_poly.pdbx_seq_one_letter_code
_entity_poly.pdbx_strand_id
1 'polypeptide(L)'
;IGRLIKKLIHWDEFALECVDVVDNGGTAFEIIQSDRCPDVVITDIRMPKINGLELIAMTREIHKNMKFVVISGYKEFEYAHQALQYGVEDYLLKPVNEEELNRVLKKISDELTVQWRSEREHQILKETISQSRHIIKRDFLKNIIETEEPEEVDDRVEFQGEIYRGMDIKLDYIDYNKKDKKQDKLTITRVEEIVERILKVDTEEVLLCEKENLHIYCLFNYDFSKKKNIKNSINDILIEIEDYLMGFEQYEVSIGIGMERKEFAEIRFSIKEAHRAVGNRIKQGVGRVIYAETIHPGTGEEEYLTEEEKDWIRGSIESYSVDKLDQCINQMYSNYIIQDDQDCSVCYDMAEELVNYFFSQVQEQEENERERKETLSNCQHCYTISALKKVLKNNLGKFVEESKEAAEAESVKPIRQAQKYMEEHYNEKIVLEDLAEIVGLNPVYFSVLFKKETGINVSAYLLNVRME
;
A
#
# COMPACT_ATOMS: atom_id res chain seq x y z
N ILE A 1 -5.24 -57.83 26.51
CA ILE A 1 -4.46 -57.94 25.23
C ILE A 1 -3.89 -56.59 24.86
N GLY A 2 -4.69 -55.51 24.72
CA GLY A 2 -4.20 -54.21 24.32
C GLY A 2 -2.99 -53.67 25.09
N ARG A 3 -2.99 -53.86 26.46
CA ARG A 3 -1.84 -53.47 27.30
C ARG A 3 -0.56 -54.27 27.00
N LEU A 4 -0.68 -55.52 26.54
CA LEU A 4 0.46 -56.33 26.14
C LEU A 4 1.00 -55.87 24.81
N ILE A 5 0.12 -55.67 23.82
CA ILE A 5 0.47 -55.16 22.50
C ILE A 5 1.21 -53.83 22.63
N LYS A 6 0.71 -52.91 23.47
CA LYS A 6 1.38 -51.62 23.73
C LYS A 6 2.83 -51.76 24.21
N LYS A 7 3.17 -52.86 24.91
CA LYS A 7 4.54 -53.12 25.40
C LYS A 7 5.47 -53.73 24.36
N LEU A 8 4.91 -54.40 23.32
CA LEU A 8 5.68 -55.04 22.26
C LEU A 8 6.08 -54.05 21.13
N ILE A 9 5.48 -52.90 21.08
CA ILE A 9 5.69 -51.93 20.01
C ILE A 9 6.88 -51.01 20.34
N HIS A 10 7.77 -50.82 19.38
CA HIS A 10 8.91 -49.93 19.45
C HIS A 10 8.51 -48.49 19.02
N TRP A 11 7.72 -47.83 19.88
CA TRP A 11 7.07 -46.52 19.57
C TRP A 11 8.03 -45.46 19.04
N ASP A 12 9.16 -45.26 19.73
CA ASP A 12 10.13 -44.23 19.40
C ASP A 12 10.82 -44.51 18.05
N GLU A 13 11.05 -45.81 17.73
CA GLU A 13 11.71 -46.22 16.49
C GLU A 13 10.86 -45.88 15.25
N PHE A 14 9.53 -45.96 15.42
CA PHE A 14 8.58 -45.73 14.32
C PHE A 14 7.92 -44.37 14.35
N ALA A 15 8.32 -43.49 15.27
CA ALA A 15 7.69 -42.20 15.50
C ALA A 15 6.17 -42.30 15.64
N LEU A 16 5.70 -43.35 16.32
CA LEU A 16 4.30 -43.59 16.62
C LEU A 16 3.97 -43.28 18.07
N GLU A 17 2.76 -42.82 18.34
CA GLU A 17 2.26 -42.54 19.66
C GLU A 17 0.94 -43.31 19.90
N CYS A 18 0.78 -43.84 21.10
CA CYS A 18 -0.44 -44.53 21.46
C CYS A 18 -1.51 -43.54 21.92
N VAL A 19 -2.51 -43.30 21.09
CA VAL A 19 -3.63 -42.40 21.38
C VAL A 19 -4.48 -42.92 22.54
N ASP A 20 -4.87 -44.18 22.49
CA ASP A 20 -5.64 -44.84 23.57
C ASP A 20 -5.59 -46.36 23.48
N VAL A 21 -6.03 -47.03 24.54
CA VAL A 21 -6.20 -48.52 24.59
C VAL A 21 -7.56 -48.84 25.17
N VAL A 22 -8.48 -49.27 24.32
CA VAL A 22 -9.87 -49.57 24.68
C VAL A 22 -10.17 -51.07 24.62
N ASP A 23 -11.21 -51.50 25.26
CA ASP A 23 -11.58 -52.92 25.41
C ASP A 23 -12.81 -53.34 24.59
N ASN A 24 -13.42 -52.40 23.86
CA ASN A 24 -14.58 -52.67 23.02
C ASN A 24 -14.63 -51.79 21.78
N GLY A 25 -15.29 -52.28 20.71
CA GLY A 25 -15.35 -51.59 19.42
C GLY A 25 -16.20 -50.32 19.42
N GLY A 26 -17.21 -50.22 20.32
CA GLY A 26 -18.04 -49.01 20.41
C GLY A 26 -17.22 -47.79 20.86
N THR A 27 -16.45 -47.92 21.95
CA THR A 27 -15.55 -46.85 22.43
C THR A 27 -14.44 -46.55 21.43
N ALA A 28 -13.91 -47.57 20.74
CA ALA A 28 -12.96 -47.36 19.65
C ALA A 28 -13.55 -46.48 18.53
N PHE A 29 -14.80 -46.74 18.14
CA PHE A 29 -15.48 -45.96 17.11
C PHE A 29 -15.76 -44.51 17.54
N GLU A 30 -16.13 -44.29 18.82
CA GLU A 30 -16.29 -42.96 19.40
C GLU A 30 -14.98 -42.13 19.32
N ILE A 31 -13.83 -42.76 19.60
CA ILE A 31 -12.51 -42.08 19.47
C ILE A 31 -12.19 -41.79 18.01
N ILE A 32 -12.47 -42.66 17.08
CA ILE A 32 -12.28 -42.49 15.64
C ILE A 32 -13.10 -41.31 15.12
N GLN A 33 -14.28 -41.04 15.66
CA GLN A 33 -15.12 -39.91 15.28
C GLN A 33 -14.76 -38.59 15.99
N SER A 34 -13.83 -38.60 16.94
CA SER A 34 -13.43 -37.45 17.72
C SER A 34 -12.23 -36.74 17.10
N ASP A 35 -11.86 -35.58 17.64
CA ASP A 35 -10.62 -34.84 17.28
C ASP A 35 -9.33 -35.62 17.60
N ARG A 36 -9.44 -36.75 18.32
CA ARG A 36 -8.33 -37.66 18.63
C ARG A 36 -8.30 -38.88 17.70
N CYS A 37 -8.80 -38.72 16.47
CA CYS A 37 -8.84 -39.78 15.47
C CYS A 37 -7.40 -40.32 15.19
N PRO A 38 -7.17 -41.66 15.38
CA PRO A 38 -5.84 -42.23 15.11
C PRO A 38 -5.61 -42.50 13.63
N ASP A 39 -4.34 -42.49 13.18
CA ASP A 39 -3.95 -42.88 11.82
C ASP A 39 -3.93 -44.40 11.64
N VAL A 40 -3.67 -45.13 12.73
CA VAL A 40 -3.54 -46.62 12.76
C VAL A 40 -4.34 -47.18 13.88
N VAL A 41 -5.11 -48.22 13.58
CA VAL A 41 -5.89 -49.00 14.58
C VAL A 41 -5.44 -50.44 14.58
N ILE A 42 -5.04 -50.94 15.75
CA ILE A 42 -4.77 -52.36 15.98
C ILE A 42 -5.96 -52.93 16.70
N THR A 43 -6.67 -53.88 16.11
CA THR A 43 -7.90 -54.43 16.68
C THR A 43 -7.90 -55.93 16.78
N ASP A 44 -8.56 -56.47 17.84
CA ASP A 44 -8.96 -57.88 17.89
C ASP A 44 -10.27 -58.08 17.09
N ILE A 45 -10.49 -59.24 16.53
CA ILE A 45 -11.75 -59.56 15.85
C ILE A 45 -12.90 -59.67 16.89
N ARG A 46 -12.68 -60.39 17.96
CA ARG A 46 -13.73 -60.64 18.98
C ARG A 46 -13.65 -59.62 20.10
N MET A 47 -14.49 -58.62 20.00
CA MET A 47 -14.67 -57.61 21.03
C MET A 47 -16.16 -57.44 21.40
N PRO A 48 -16.46 -56.97 22.63
CA PRO A 48 -17.82 -56.62 23.04
C PRO A 48 -18.40 -55.46 22.24
N LYS A 49 -19.72 -55.42 22.11
CA LYS A 49 -20.54 -54.41 21.42
C LYS A 49 -20.36 -54.42 19.90
N ILE A 50 -19.25 -53.99 19.37
CA ILE A 50 -18.90 -53.98 17.96
C ILE A 50 -17.66 -54.84 17.80
N ASN A 51 -17.70 -55.82 16.90
CA ASN A 51 -16.51 -56.63 16.61
C ASN A 51 -15.50 -55.91 15.74
N GLY A 52 -14.26 -56.44 15.63
CA GLY A 52 -13.18 -55.75 14.89
C GLY A 52 -13.47 -55.54 13.41
N LEU A 53 -14.13 -56.51 12.76
CA LEU A 53 -14.47 -56.39 11.33
C LEU A 53 -15.61 -55.40 11.08
N GLU A 54 -16.60 -55.35 11.98
CA GLU A 54 -17.65 -54.33 11.96
C GLU A 54 -17.06 -52.94 12.18
N LEU A 55 -16.12 -52.79 13.13
CA LEU A 55 -15.43 -51.53 13.37
C LEU A 55 -14.70 -51.03 12.11
N ILE A 56 -13.99 -51.92 11.41
CA ILE A 56 -13.30 -51.60 10.16
C ILE A 56 -14.31 -51.15 9.09
N ALA A 57 -15.39 -51.90 8.89
CA ALA A 57 -16.41 -51.57 7.89
C ALA A 57 -17.03 -50.20 8.15
N MET A 58 -17.46 -49.93 9.39
CA MET A 58 -18.03 -48.62 9.80
C MET A 58 -17.01 -47.48 9.61
N THR A 59 -15.74 -47.69 9.95
CA THR A 59 -14.70 -46.70 9.80
C THR A 59 -14.39 -46.39 8.34
N ARG A 60 -14.43 -47.40 7.46
CA ARG A 60 -14.18 -47.18 6.00
C ARG A 60 -15.21 -46.26 5.33
N GLU A 61 -16.43 -46.18 5.90
CA GLU A 61 -17.44 -45.23 5.40
C GLU A 61 -17.06 -43.77 5.65
N ILE A 62 -16.35 -43.47 6.75
CA ILE A 62 -16.00 -42.11 7.17
C ILE A 62 -14.53 -41.78 6.96
N HIS A 63 -13.61 -42.75 7.12
CA HIS A 63 -12.16 -42.61 7.01
C HIS A 63 -11.55 -43.66 6.09
N LYS A 64 -11.58 -43.45 4.77
CA LYS A 64 -11.16 -44.44 3.77
C LYS A 64 -9.68 -44.84 3.88
N ASN A 65 -8.82 -43.94 4.32
CA ASN A 65 -7.36 -44.10 4.33
C ASN A 65 -6.79 -44.56 5.67
N MET A 66 -7.62 -44.74 6.72
CA MET A 66 -7.16 -45.21 8.03
C MET A 66 -6.53 -46.59 7.93
N LYS A 67 -5.37 -46.79 8.56
CA LYS A 67 -4.65 -48.05 8.55
C LYS A 67 -5.17 -48.99 9.63
N PHE A 68 -5.38 -50.28 9.30
CA PHE A 68 -5.85 -51.31 10.24
C PHE A 68 -4.90 -52.50 10.27
N VAL A 69 -4.58 -52.96 11.48
CA VAL A 69 -3.91 -54.23 11.73
C VAL A 69 -4.84 -55.09 12.59
N VAL A 70 -5.17 -56.27 12.11
CA VAL A 70 -6.06 -57.19 12.81
C VAL A 70 -5.27 -58.24 13.54
N ILE A 71 -5.62 -58.50 14.80
CA ILE A 71 -5.01 -59.54 15.63
C ILE A 71 -6.09 -60.58 15.98
N SER A 72 -5.84 -61.90 15.75
CA SER A 72 -6.83 -62.92 16.02
C SER A 72 -6.20 -64.19 16.59
N GLY A 73 -6.92 -64.89 17.47
CA GLY A 73 -6.57 -66.22 18.00
C GLY A 73 -7.05 -67.40 17.16
N TYR A 74 -7.79 -67.13 16.08
CA TYR A 74 -8.41 -68.14 15.25
C TYR A 74 -7.79 -68.21 13.86
N LYS A 75 -7.46 -69.44 13.44
CA LYS A 75 -7.01 -69.72 12.05
C LYS A 75 -8.21 -69.89 11.10
N GLU A 76 -9.31 -69.15 11.33
CA GLU A 76 -10.50 -69.26 10.48
C GLU A 76 -10.24 -68.43 9.20
N PHE A 77 -10.17 -69.09 8.09
CA PHE A 77 -9.89 -68.49 6.77
C PHE A 77 -10.91 -67.45 6.38
N GLU A 78 -12.16 -67.58 6.85
CA GLU A 78 -13.22 -66.62 6.57
C GLU A 78 -12.96 -65.23 7.14
N TYR A 79 -12.47 -65.09 8.38
CA TYR A 79 -12.16 -63.80 9.00
C TYR A 79 -10.92 -63.11 8.33
N ALA A 80 -9.93 -63.88 7.99
CA ALA A 80 -8.78 -63.36 7.28
C ALA A 80 -9.16 -62.88 5.88
N HIS A 81 -10.04 -63.61 5.18
CA HIS A 81 -10.53 -63.21 3.87
C HIS A 81 -11.39 -61.94 3.93
N GLN A 82 -12.28 -61.80 4.92
CA GLN A 82 -13.06 -60.59 5.11
C GLN A 82 -12.20 -59.38 5.48
N ALA A 83 -11.22 -59.53 6.36
CA ALA A 83 -10.29 -58.49 6.73
C ALA A 83 -9.56 -57.97 5.50
N LEU A 84 -9.06 -58.86 4.63
CA LEU A 84 -8.41 -58.49 3.36
C LEU A 84 -9.35 -57.74 2.39
N GLN A 85 -10.63 -58.13 2.32
CA GLN A 85 -11.65 -57.42 1.53
C GLN A 85 -11.90 -55.99 2.03
N TYR A 86 -11.78 -55.73 3.31
CA TYR A 86 -11.86 -54.40 3.90
C TYR A 86 -10.54 -53.59 3.80
N GLY A 87 -9.49 -54.17 3.17
CA GLY A 87 -8.22 -53.49 2.92
C GLY A 87 -7.45 -53.23 4.21
N VAL A 88 -7.34 -54.20 5.12
CA VAL A 88 -6.44 -54.12 6.28
C VAL A 88 -4.99 -54.30 5.84
N GLU A 89 -4.07 -53.68 6.55
CA GLU A 89 -2.64 -53.73 6.22
C GLU A 89 -2.02 -55.11 6.52
N ASP A 90 -2.44 -55.72 7.60
CA ASP A 90 -2.00 -57.10 7.92
C ASP A 90 -2.95 -57.80 8.92
N TYR A 91 -2.81 -59.13 9.02
CA TYR A 91 -3.57 -60.02 9.89
C TYR A 91 -2.62 -60.89 10.70
N LEU A 92 -2.49 -60.62 11.99
CA LEU A 92 -1.54 -61.27 12.89
C LEU A 92 -2.23 -62.32 13.75
N LEU A 93 -1.58 -63.50 13.91
CA LEU A 93 -2.06 -64.57 14.76
C LEU A 93 -1.57 -64.46 16.21
N LYS A 94 -2.43 -64.82 17.19
CA LYS A 94 -2.03 -64.99 18.59
C LYS A 94 -1.34 -66.33 18.78
N PRO A 95 -0.26 -66.39 19.58
CA PRO A 95 0.39 -65.28 20.27
C PRO A 95 1.12 -64.35 19.30
N VAL A 96 0.93 -63.04 19.51
CA VAL A 96 1.55 -62.02 18.63
C VAL A 96 3.06 -62.07 18.74
N ASN A 97 3.72 -62.23 17.59
CA ASN A 97 5.17 -62.16 17.49
C ASN A 97 5.58 -60.70 17.46
N GLU A 98 6.53 -60.29 18.32
CA GLU A 98 7.03 -58.93 18.42
C GLU A 98 7.69 -58.45 17.12
N GLU A 99 8.52 -59.27 16.48
CA GLU A 99 9.20 -58.94 15.23
C GLU A 99 8.21 -58.74 14.10
N GLU A 100 7.17 -59.55 14.00
CA GLU A 100 6.15 -59.49 12.96
C GLU A 100 5.30 -58.21 13.13
N LEU A 101 4.85 -57.93 14.37
CA LEU A 101 4.09 -56.71 14.69
C LEU A 101 4.90 -55.45 14.36
N ASN A 102 6.15 -55.38 14.79
CA ASN A 102 7.01 -54.18 14.56
C ASN A 102 7.35 -54.04 13.08
N ARG A 103 7.54 -55.12 12.30
CA ARG A 103 7.72 -55.07 10.85
C ARG A 103 6.51 -54.43 10.13
N VAL A 104 5.28 -54.82 10.52
CA VAL A 104 4.04 -54.29 9.96
C VAL A 104 3.89 -52.80 10.31
N LEU A 105 4.11 -52.45 11.57
CA LEU A 105 4.01 -51.05 12.03
C LEU A 105 5.07 -50.15 11.38
N LYS A 106 6.29 -50.64 11.16
CA LYS A 106 7.32 -49.93 10.45
C LYS A 106 6.91 -49.61 9.01
N LYS A 107 6.39 -50.62 8.29
CA LYS A 107 5.85 -50.43 6.93
C LYS A 107 4.76 -49.38 6.92
N ILE A 108 3.81 -49.43 7.83
CA ILE A 108 2.73 -48.42 7.91
C ILE A 108 3.27 -47.03 8.22
N SER A 109 4.21 -46.88 9.17
CA SER A 109 4.83 -45.62 9.50
C SER A 109 5.59 -45.02 8.31
N ASP A 110 6.35 -45.84 7.57
CA ASP A 110 7.07 -45.39 6.37
C ASP A 110 6.10 -44.90 5.27
N GLU A 111 4.98 -45.63 5.06
CA GLU A 111 3.94 -45.23 4.10
C GLU A 111 3.26 -43.91 4.51
N LEU A 112 2.85 -43.75 5.77
CA LEU A 112 2.25 -42.53 6.29
C LEU A 112 3.20 -41.36 6.22
N THR A 113 4.50 -41.57 6.53
CA THR A 113 5.51 -40.53 6.43
C THR A 113 5.69 -40.02 5.00
N VAL A 114 5.71 -40.91 4.01
CA VAL A 114 5.78 -40.52 2.58
C VAL A 114 4.53 -39.76 2.16
N GLN A 115 3.35 -40.21 2.57
CA GLN A 115 2.09 -39.54 2.25
C GLN A 115 2.05 -38.12 2.83
N TRP A 116 2.36 -37.95 4.11
CA TRP A 116 2.37 -36.64 4.78
C TRP A 116 3.42 -35.68 4.18
N ARG A 117 4.59 -36.19 3.78
CA ARG A 117 5.58 -35.36 3.08
C ARG A 117 5.03 -34.87 1.74
N SER A 118 4.44 -35.74 0.96
CA SER A 118 3.86 -35.38 -0.33
C SER A 118 2.72 -34.37 -0.19
N GLU A 119 1.83 -34.55 0.77
CA GLU A 119 0.74 -33.63 1.06
C GLU A 119 1.27 -32.26 1.51
N ARG A 120 2.27 -32.25 2.39
CA ARG A 120 2.92 -31.02 2.87
C ARG A 120 3.67 -30.28 1.75
N GLU A 121 4.41 -31.00 0.90
CA GLU A 121 5.08 -30.42 -0.27
C GLU A 121 4.07 -29.82 -1.25
N HIS A 122 2.95 -30.50 -1.49
CA HIS A 122 1.86 -29.98 -2.32
C HIS A 122 1.23 -28.71 -1.74
N GLN A 123 1.06 -28.68 -0.43
CA GLN A 123 0.50 -27.52 0.25
C GLN A 123 1.46 -26.33 0.21
N ILE A 124 2.74 -26.53 0.51
CA ILE A 124 3.78 -25.50 0.39
C ILE A 124 3.88 -24.98 -1.05
N LEU A 125 3.83 -25.87 -2.04
CA LEU A 125 3.87 -25.47 -3.44
C LEU A 125 2.66 -24.62 -3.82
N LYS A 126 1.46 -24.98 -3.40
CA LYS A 126 0.24 -24.20 -3.62
C LYS A 126 0.33 -22.81 -2.96
N GLU A 127 0.81 -22.74 -1.74
CA GLU A 127 0.99 -21.48 -1.00
C GLU A 127 2.05 -20.59 -1.70
N THR A 128 3.18 -21.18 -2.14
CA THR A 128 4.24 -20.46 -2.86
C THR A 128 3.75 -19.92 -4.21
N ILE A 129 2.99 -20.72 -4.96
CA ILE A 129 2.40 -20.30 -6.24
C ILE A 129 1.38 -19.17 -5.99
N SER A 130 0.54 -19.29 -4.98
CA SER A 130 -0.44 -18.26 -4.61
C SER A 130 0.25 -16.94 -4.23
N GLN A 131 1.29 -16.99 -3.40
CA GLN A 131 2.06 -15.80 -3.02
C GLN A 131 2.76 -15.16 -4.24
N SER A 132 3.37 -15.98 -5.10
CA SER A 132 4.02 -15.48 -6.31
C SER A 132 3.03 -14.80 -7.25
N ARG A 133 1.84 -15.38 -7.45
CA ARG A 133 0.76 -14.77 -8.25
C ARG A 133 0.30 -13.43 -7.64
N HIS A 134 0.17 -13.35 -6.33
CA HIS A 134 -0.23 -12.11 -5.65
C HIS A 134 0.80 -10.99 -5.85
N ILE A 135 2.09 -11.32 -5.77
CA ILE A 135 3.18 -10.36 -6.03
C ILE A 135 3.11 -9.85 -7.47
N ILE A 136 3.00 -10.74 -8.46
CA ILE A 136 2.91 -10.38 -9.87
C ILE A 136 1.70 -9.47 -10.13
N LYS A 137 0.53 -9.79 -9.56
CA LYS A 137 -0.68 -8.97 -9.71
C LYS A 137 -0.57 -7.61 -9.04
N ARG A 138 0.10 -7.53 -7.89
CA ARG A 138 0.36 -6.26 -7.19
C ARG A 138 1.33 -5.38 -8.00
N ASP A 139 2.39 -5.95 -8.54
CA ASP A 139 3.33 -5.25 -9.42
C ASP A 139 2.64 -4.76 -10.70
N PHE A 140 1.74 -5.57 -11.27
CA PHE A 140 0.90 -5.17 -12.38
C PHE A 140 0.01 -3.96 -12.05
N LEU A 141 -0.68 -3.97 -10.91
CA LEU A 141 -1.48 -2.82 -10.46
C LEU A 141 -0.62 -1.58 -10.28
N LYS A 142 0.57 -1.72 -9.70
CA LYS A 142 1.53 -0.64 -9.54
C LYS A 142 1.94 -0.04 -10.88
N ASN A 143 2.27 -0.88 -11.85
CA ASN A 143 2.64 -0.43 -13.20
C ASN A 143 1.50 0.33 -13.88
N ILE A 144 0.25 -0.13 -13.76
CA ILE A 144 -0.92 0.58 -14.32
C ILE A 144 -1.08 1.99 -13.71
N ILE A 145 -0.75 2.15 -12.42
CA ILE A 145 -0.88 3.42 -11.70
C ILE A 145 0.27 4.38 -12.06
N GLU A 146 1.48 3.85 -12.31
CA GLU A 146 2.70 4.65 -12.52
C GLU A 146 2.94 5.00 -14.00
N THR A 147 2.44 4.22 -14.96
CA THR A 147 2.70 4.42 -16.40
C THR A 147 1.50 5.01 -17.12
N GLU A 148 1.74 6.05 -17.93
CA GLU A 148 0.70 6.65 -18.78
C GLU A 148 0.35 5.75 -19.97
N GLU A 149 1.34 5.08 -20.57
CA GLU A 149 1.16 4.09 -21.63
C GLU A 149 1.51 2.70 -21.07
N PRO A 150 0.58 1.75 -21.01
CA PRO A 150 0.88 0.40 -20.58
C PRO A 150 1.70 -0.30 -21.68
N GLU A 151 2.83 -0.86 -21.31
CA GLU A 151 3.39 -2.01 -22.00
C GLU A 151 2.32 -3.10 -22.12
N GLU A 152 2.45 -3.97 -23.11
CA GLU A 152 1.51 -5.06 -23.39
C GLU A 152 1.01 -5.73 -22.10
N VAL A 153 -0.30 -5.94 -22.03
CA VAL A 153 -0.93 -6.65 -20.90
C VAL A 153 -0.21 -7.96 -20.70
N ASP A 154 0.35 -8.15 -19.51
CA ASP A 154 1.08 -9.37 -19.16
C ASP A 154 0.11 -10.57 -19.17
N ASP A 155 0.19 -11.41 -20.19
CA ASP A 155 -0.64 -12.62 -20.36
C ASP A 155 -0.58 -13.59 -19.16
N ARG A 156 0.36 -13.36 -18.22
CA ARG A 156 0.49 -14.13 -16.99
C ARG A 156 -0.50 -13.72 -15.89
N VAL A 157 -1.19 -12.59 -16.07
CA VAL A 157 -2.14 -12.05 -15.09
C VAL A 157 -3.55 -12.44 -15.50
N GLU A 158 -4.02 -13.57 -15.01
CA GLU A 158 -5.41 -14.00 -15.14
C GLU A 158 -6.21 -13.58 -13.92
N PHE A 159 -7.37 -12.96 -14.17
CA PHE A 159 -8.38 -12.67 -13.15
C PHE A 159 -9.61 -13.53 -13.40
N GLN A 160 -10.22 -13.99 -12.30
CA GLN A 160 -11.53 -14.64 -12.33
C GLN A 160 -12.58 -13.57 -12.07
N GLY A 161 -13.74 -13.66 -12.75
CA GLY A 161 -14.85 -12.69 -12.60
C GLY A 161 -15.19 -11.98 -13.91
N GLU A 162 -16.46 -11.50 -13.98
CA GLU A 162 -17.01 -10.92 -15.20
C GLU A 162 -16.84 -9.40 -15.28
N ILE A 163 -16.70 -8.73 -14.14
CA ILE A 163 -16.65 -7.27 -14.02
C ILE A 163 -15.42 -6.88 -13.21
N TYR A 164 -14.68 -5.91 -13.72
CA TYR A 164 -13.54 -5.27 -13.08
C TYR A 164 -13.89 -3.86 -12.64
N ARG A 165 -13.41 -3.43 -11.49
CA ARG A 165 -13.64 -2.09 -11.00
C ARG A 165 -12.46 -1.56 -10.21
N GLY A 166 -12.07 -0.31 -10.49
CA GLY A 166 -11.07 0.44 -9.74
C GLY A 166 -11.71 1.22 -8.60
N MET A 167 -10.96 1.33 -7.48
CA MET A 167 -11.29 2.19 -6.35
C MET A 167 -10.01 2.92 -5.91
N ASP A 168 -10.14 4.19 -5.54
CA ASP A 168 -9.08 4.99 -4.93
C ASP A 168 -9.56 5.53 -3.60
N ILE A 169 -8.89 5.14 -2.52
CA ILE A 169 -9.15 5.61 -1.17
C ILE A 169 -8.11 6.67 -0.85
N LYS A 170 -8.57 7.87 -0.55
CA LYS A 170 -7.74 9.01 -0.19
C LYS A 170 -7.90 9.37 1.27
N LEU A 171 -6.77 9.45 1.97
CA LEU A 171 -6.71 9.99 3.32
C LEU A 171 -6.12 11.42 3.27
N ASP A 172 -6.86 12.38 3.77
CA ASP A 172 -6.44 13.79 3.86
C ASP A 172 -6.16 14.15 5.32
N TYR A 173 -5.08 14.91 5.58
CA TYR A 173 -4.82 15.40 6.92
C TYR A 173 -5.80 16.51 7.29
N ILE A 174 -6.39 16.45 8.50
CA ILE A 174 -7.16 17.55 9.08
C ILE A 174 -6.22 18.73 9.38
N ASP A 175 -5.02 18.45 9.89
CA ASP A 175 -3.95 19.42 10.11
C ASP A 175 -2.64 18.88 9.55
N TYR A 176 -2.21 19.42 8.42
CA TYR A 176 -0.99 18.98 7.71
C TYR A 176 0.29 19.10 8.54
N ASN A 177 0.32 20.05 9.52
CA ASN A 177 1.48 20.24 10.38
C ASN A 177 1.69 19.09 11.37
N LYS A 178 0.70 18.22 11.55
CA LYS A 178 0.76 17.02 12.40
C LYS A 178 1.14 15.74 11.68
N LYS A 179 1.71 15.84 10.48
CA LYS A 179 2.14 14.72 9.67
C LYS A 179 3.11 13.81 10.41
N ASP A 180 2.77 12.51 10.53
CA ASP A 180 3.61 11.46 11.13
C ASP A 180 3.67 10.24 10.21
N LYS A 181 4.78 10.09 9.48
CA LYS A 181 5.01 8.98 8.54
C LYS A 181 4.85 7.58 9.16
N LYS A 182 5.11 7.43 10.45
CA LYS A 182 4.94 6.13 11.12
C LYS A 182 3.46 5.84 11.35
N GLN A 183 2.70 6.84 11.76
CA GLN A 183 1.25 6.73 11.90
C GLN A 183 0.58 6.53 10.54
N ASP A 184 1.02 7.25 9.49
CA ASP A 184 0.52 7.08 8.12
C ASP A 184 0.57 5.62 7.69
N LYS A 185 1.75 4.98 7.84
CA LYS A 185 1.94 3.58 7.44
C LYS A 185 1.05 2.61 8.21
N LEU A 186 0.87 2.83 9.52
CA LEU A 186 -0.03 2.00 10.34
C LEU A 186 -1.49 2.18 9.91
N THR A 187 -1.89 3.42 9.63
CA THR A 187 -3.24 3.74 9.17
C THR A 187 -3.53 3.12 7.80
N ILE A 188 -2.60 3.25 6.84
CA ILE A 188 -2.72 2.63 5.52
C ILE A 188 -2.87 1.12 5.65
N THR A 189 -1.99 0.45 6.40
CA THR A 189 -2.09 -1.00 6.60
C THR A 189 -3.45 -1.41 7.16
N ARG A 190 -3.98 -0.65 8.12
CA ARG A 190 -5.30 -0.95 8.69
C ARG A 190 -6.44 -0.74 7.70
N VAL A 191 -6.36 0.31 6.88
CA VAL A 191 -7.33 0.55 5.81
C VAL A 191 -7.30 -0.59 4.78
N GLU A 192 -6.11 -1.04 4.36
CA GLU A 192 -5.95 -2.18 3.47
C GLU A 192 -6.61 -3.45 4.04
N GLU A 193 -6.40 -3.75 5.34
CA GLU A 193 -7.04 -4.88 6.01
C GLU A 193 -8.57 -4.80 6.01
N ILE A 194 -9.13 -3.62 6.28
CA ILE A 194 -10.58 -3.38 6.26
C ILE A 194 -11.15 -3.65 4.86
N VAL A 195 -10.53 -3.06 3.84
CA VAL A 195 -10.96 -3.21 2.44
C VAL A 195 -10.91 -4.67 2.01
N GLU A 196 -9.78 -5.32 2.23
CA GLU A 196 -9.58 -6.72 1.84
C GLU A 196 -10.60 -7.65 2.53
N ARG A 197 -10.83 -7.48 3.81
CA ARG A 197 -11.76 -8.29 4.59
C ARG A 197 -13.22 -8.13 4.12
N ILE A 198 -13.65 -6.90 3.85
CA ILE A 198 -15.04 -6.64 3.45
C ILE A 198 -15.27 -7.09 2.01
N LEU A 199 -14.37 -6.75 1.08
CA LEU A 199 -14.55 -7.10 -0.33
C LEU A 199 -14.43 -8.60 -0.59
N LYS A 200 -13.60 -9.35 0.13
CA LYS A 200 -13.41 -10.81 -0.05
C LYS A 200 -14.71 -11.62 0.03
N VAL A 201 -15.76 -11.08 0.64
CA VAL A 201 -17.06 -11.78 0.76
C VAL A 201 -17.78 -11.86 -0.60
N ASP A 202 -17.68 -10.81 -1.41
CA ASP A 202 -18.46 -10.64 -2.63
C ASP A 202 -17.61 -10.53 -3.90
N THR A 203 -16.28 -10.57 -3.78
CA THR A 203 -15.34 -10.50 -4.91
C THR A 203 -14.59 -11.80 -5.08
N GLU A 204 -14.11 -12.05 -6.28
CA GLU A 204 -13.21 -13.18 -6.56
C GLU A 204 -11.76 -12.82 -6.22
N GLU A 205 -11.35 -11.58 -6.49
CA GLU A 205 -10.02 -11.08 -6.19
C GLU A 205 -10.05 -9.61 -5.76
N VAL A 206 -9.11 -9.25 -4.88
CA VAL A 206 -8.87 -7.88 -4.42
C VAL A 206 -7.37 -7.63 -4.46
N LEU A 207 -6.95 -6.58 -5.14
CA LEU A 207 -5.57 -6.11 -5.18
C LEU A 207 -5.49 -4.70 -4.62
N LEU A 208 -4.53 -4.46 -3.74
CA LEU A 208 -4.30 -3.18 -3.09
C LEU A 208 -2.87 -2.71 -3.37
N CYS A 209 -2.72 -1.41 -3.60
CA CYS A 209 -1.43 -0.76 -3.81
C CYS A 209 -1.44 0.64 -3.20
N GLU A 210 -0.54 0.88 -2.26
CA GLU A 210 -0.28 2.21 -1.70
C GLU A 210 0.48 3.07 -2.72
N LYS A 211 0.13 4.36 -2.81
CA LYS A 211 0.86 5.38 -3.55
C LYS A 211 1.11 6.61 -2.67
N GLU A 212 2.00 7.48 -3.11
CA GLU A 212 2.30 8.76 -2.45
C GLU A 212 1.03 9.57 -2.13
N ASN A 213 1.15 10.47 -1.17
CA ASN A 213 0.07 11.34 -0.71
C ASN A 213 -1.14 10.60 -0.12
N LEU A 214 -0.92 9.43 0.50
CA LEU A 214 -1.94 8.64 1.20
C LEU A 214 -3.09 8.19 0.29
N HIS A 215 -2.79 7.81 -0.95
CA HIS A 215 -3.69 7.10 -1.84
C HIS A 215 -3.53 5.59 -1.68
N ILE A 216 -4.65 4.88 -1.61
CA ILE A 216 -4.70 3.42 -1.61
C ILE A 216 -5.58 3.00 -2.78
N TYR A 217 -4.93 2.53 -3.84
CA TYR A 217 -5.62 2.01 -5.01
C TYR A 217 -6.04 0.57 -4.77
N CYS A 218 -7.26 0.26 -5.17
CA CYS A 218 -7.79 -1.08 -5.14
C CYS A 218 -8.36 -1.44 -6.51
N LEU A 219 -7.98 -2.61 -7.00
CA LEU A 219 -8.61 -3.27 -8.14
C LEU A 219 -9.32 -4.51 -7.63
N PHE A 220 -10.60 -4.65 -7.93
CA PHE A 220 -11.37 -5.82 -7.56
C PHE A 220 -12.27 -6.27 -8.71
N ASN A 221 -12.62 -7.56 -8.69
CA ASN A 221 -13.48 -8.16 -9.70
C ASN A 221 -14.59 -8.99 -9.07
N TYR A 222 -15.72 -9.09 -9.75
CA TYR A 222 -16.91 -9.78 -9.25
C TYR A 222 -17.84 -10.20 -10.37
N ASP A 223 -18.75 -11.12 -10.07
CA ASP A 223 -19.81 -11.54 -10.98
C ASP A 223 -20.99 -10.57 -10.96
N PHE A 224 -21.66 -10.42 -12.08
CA PHE A 224 -22.78 -9.51 -12.24
C PHE A 224 -23.88 -9.67 -11.16
N SER A 225 -24.11 -10.90 -10.69
CA SER A 225 -25.09 -11.21 -9.64
C SER A 225 -24.79 -10.52 -8.31
N LYS A 226 -23.51 -10.19 -8.03
CA LYS A 226 -23.04 -9.59 -6.78
C LYS A 226 -23.02 -8.05 -6.80
N LYS A 227 -23.36 -7.42 -7.93
CA LYS A 227 -23.30 -5.96 -8.11
C LYS A 227 -23.98 -5.16 -7.00
N LYS A 228 -25.14 -5.59 -6.52
CA LYS A 228 -25.87 -4.92 -5.44
C LYS A 228 -25.12 -5.02 -4.10
N ASN A 229 -24.55 -6.18 -3.83
CA ASN A 229 -23.78 -6.42 -2.61
C ASN A 229 -22.52 -5.55 -2.59
N ILE A 230 -21.79 -5.49 -3.71
CA ILE A 230 -20.59 -4.65 -3.86
C ILE A 230 -20.86 -3.19 -3.50
N LYS A 231 -22.00 -2.63 -3.91
CA LYS A 231 -22.36 -1.26 -3.54
C LYS A 231 -22.52 -1.09 -2.02
N ASN A 232 -23.09 -2.07 -1.35
CA ASN A 232 -23.22 -2.07 0.11
C ASN A 232 -21.84 -2.22 0.76
N SER A 233 -21.02 -3.17 0.30
CA SER A 233 -19.66 -3.41 0.80
C SER A 233 -18.78 -2.16 0.69
N ILE A 234 -18.90 -1.37 -0.39
CA ILE A 234 -18.18 -0.10 -0.53
C ILE A 234 -18.61 0.92 0.53
N ASN A 235 -19.91 1.02 0.84
CA ASN A 235 -20.39 1.89 1.92
C ASN A 235 -19.95 1.40 3.30
N ASP A 236 -19.97 0.10 3.53
CA ASP A 236 -19.49 -0.50 4.78
C ASP A 236 -17.99 -0.25 4.99
N ILE A 237 -17.19 -0.27 3.90
CA ILE A 237 -15.77 0.11 3.93
C ILE A 237 -15.61 1.56 4.42
N LEU A 238 -16.36 2.50 3.83
CA LEU A 238 -16.28 3.91 4.25
C LEU A 238 -16.60 4.06 5.74
N ILE A 239 -17.72 3.49 6.18
CA ILE A 239 -18.17 3.58 7.59
C ILE A 239 -17.11 3.00 8.54
N GLU A 240 -16.56 1.84 8.23
CA GLU A 240 -15.58 1.20 9.11
C GLU A 240 -14.23 1.95 9.13
N ILE A 241 -13.81 2.54 8.01
CA ILE A 241 -12.63 3.40 7.99
C ILE A 241 -12.88 4.66 8.81
N GLU A 242 -14.04 5.33 8.68
CA GLU A 242 -14.40 6.50 9.48
C GLU A 242 -14.41 6.18 10.98
N ASP A 243 -15.04 5.06 11.38
CA ASP A 243 -15.06 4.59 12.77
C ASP A 243 -13.64 4.37 13.32
N TYR A 244 -12.76 3.79 12.51
CA TYR A 244 -11.35 3.61 12.88
C TYR A 244 -10.62 4.94 13.03
N LEU A 245 -10.82 5.88 12.10
CA LEU A 245 -10.16 7.18 12.07
C LEU A 245 -10.63 8.12 13.19
N MET A 246 -11.88 7.99 13.68
CA MET A 246 -12.40 8.76 14.80
C MET A 246 -11.51 8.67 16.06
N GLY A 247 -10.78 7.58 16.22
CA GLY A 247 -9.84 7.40 17.34
C GLY A 247 -8.58 8.28 17.28
N PHE A 248 -8.26 8.86 16.13
CA PHE A 248 -6.99 9.57 15.90
C PHE A 248 -7.15 11.06 15.62
N GLU A 249 -8.32 11.54 15.19
CA GLU A 249 -8.63 12.95 14.83
C GLU A 249 -7.58 13.60 13.88
N GLN A 250 -6.94 12.81 13.04
CA GLN A 250 -5.85 13.28 12.16
C GLN A 250 -6.20 13.23 10.68
N TYR A 251 -7.15 12.35 10.30
CA TYR A 251 -7.44 12.08 8.90
C TYR A 251 -8.92 12.19 8.60
N GLU A 252 -9.20 12.67 7.39
CA GLU A 252 -10.48 12.52 6.70
C GLU A 252 -10.32 11.50 5.59
N VAL A 253 -11.37 10.73 5.27
CA VAL A 253 -11.35 9.73 4.19
C VAL A 253 -12.31 10.10 3.08
N SER A 254 -11.94 9.79 1.84
CA SER A 254 -12.82 9.83 0.67
C SER A 254 -12.54 8.64 -0.22
N ILE A 255 -13.56 8.11 -0.87
CA ILE A 255 -13.46 6.95 -1.76
C ILE A 255 -13.95 7.33 -3.14
N GLY A 256 -13.09 7.20 -4.15
CA GLY A 256 -13.44 7.31 -5.56
C GLY A 256 -13.67 5.94 -6.17
N ILE A 257 -14.70 5.78 -6.97
CA ILE A 257 -15.06 4.52 -7.63
C ILE A 257 -15.11 4.75 -9.14
N GLY A 258 -14.29 3.99 -9.89
CA GLY A 258 -14.28 4.01 -11.34
C GLY A 258 -15.48 3.29 -11.96
N MET A 259 -15.62 3.38 -13.27
CA MET A 259 -16.68 2.68 -14.00
C MET A 259 -16.40 1.18 -14.10
N GLU A 260 -17.46 0.40 -14.19
CA GLU A 260 -17.39 -1.04 -14.43
C GLU A 260 -16.80 -1.34 -15.80
N ARG A 261 -15.88 -2.31 -15.87
CA ARG A 261 -15.24 -2.78 -17.11
C ARG A 261 -15.41 -4.29 -17.22
N LYS A 262 -15.59 -4.77 -18.45
CA LYS A 262 -15.65 -6.20 -18.76
C LYS A 262 -14.37 -6.73 -19.34
N GLU A 263 -13.61 -5.88 -20.02
CA GLU A 263 -12.37 -6.24 -20.67
C GLU A 263 -11.17 -5.89 -19.78
N PHE A 264 -10.26 -6.82 -19.67
CA PHE A 264 -9.05 -6.66 -18.87
C PHE A 264 -8.20 -5.46 -19.33
N ALA A 265 -8.10 -5.23 -20.63
CA ALA A 265 -7.39 -4.09 -21.20
C ALA A 265 -7.93 -2.72 -20.77
N GLU A 266 -9.18 -2.66 -20.31
CA GLU A 266 -9.85 -1.42 -19.89
C GLU A 266 -9.70 -1.12 -18.38
N ILE A 267 -9.10 -2.02 -17.59
CA ILE A 267 -8.94 -1.86 -16.14
C ILE A 267 -8.30 -0.53 -15.76
N ARG A 268 -7.27 -0.13 -16.52
CA ARG A 268 -6.56 1.15 -16.32
C ARG A 268 -7.49 2.36 -16.33
N PHE A 269 -8.49 2.34 -17.19
CA PHE A 269 -9.46 3.46 -17.27
C PHE A 269 -10.28 3.53 -16.00
N SER A 270 -10.74 2.37 -15.47
CA SER A 270 -11.49 2.34 -14.22
C SER A 270 -10.67 2.86 -13.04
N ILE A 271 -9.37 2.57 -12.99
CA ILE A 271 -8.47 3.10 -11.94
C ILE A 271 -8.27 4.60 -12.08
N LYS A 272 -8.02 5.11 -13.29
CA LYS A 272 -7.92 6.55 -13.57
C LYS A 272 -9.21 7.30 -13.24
N GLU A 273 -10.34 6.71 -13.59
CA GLU A 273 -11.67 7.26 -13.27
C GLU A 273 -11.92 7.28 -11.75
N ALA A 274 -11.49 6.27 -11.00
CA ALA A 274 -11.56 6.25 -9.54
C ALA A 274 -10.72 7.39 -8.92
N HIS A 275 -9.53 7.61 -9.45
CA HIS A 275 -8.66 8.72 -9.02
C HIS A 275 -9.29 10.08 -9.29
N ARG A 276 -9.85 10.29 -10.49
CA ARG A 276 -10.60 11.50 -10.81
C ARG A 276 -11.84 11.66 -9.92
N ALA A 277 -12.55 10.57 -9.67
CA ALA A 277 -13.73 10.61 -8.81
C ALA A 277 -13.36 11.08 -7.40
N VAL A 278 -12.32 10.53 -6.78
CA VAL A 278 -11.88 10.96 -5.43
C VAL A 278 -11.39 12.42 -5.43
N GLY A 279 -10.82 12.89 -6.53
CA GLY A 279 -10.43 14.30 -6.70
C GLY A 279 -11.60 15.28 -6.56
N ASN A 280 -12.81 14.85 -6.89
CA ASN A 280 -14.03 15.68 -6.76
C ASN A 280 -14.44 15.95 -5.29
N ARG A 281 -13.75 15.36 -4.29
CA ARG A 281 -13.92 15.72 -2.88
C ARG A 281 -13.65 17.21 -2.61
N ILE A 282 -12.86 17.87 -3.46
CA ILE A 282 -12.56 19.30 -3.37
C ILE A 282 -13.82 20.17 -3.44
N LYS A 283 -14.87 19.68 -4.10
CA LYS A 283 -16.20 20.33 -4.20
C LYS A 283 -17.26 19.62 -3.37
N GLN A 284 -17.30 18.28 -3.44
CA GLN A 284 -18.33 17.50 -2.79
C GLN A 284 -18.10 17.33 -1.28
N GLY A 285 -16.86 17.60 -0.79
CA GLY A 285 -16.44 17.38 0.58
C GLY A 285 -15.92 15.96 0.81
N VAL A 286 -15.30 15.75 1.97
CA VAL A 286 -14.79 14.47 2.44
C VAL A 286 -15.86 13.60 3.10
N GLY A 287 -15.52 12.40 3.57
CA GLY A 287 -16.46 11.51 4.27
C GLY A 287 -17.49 10.87 3.33
N ARG A 288 -17.13 10.56 2.10
CA ARG A 288 -18.09 9.99 1.14
C ARG A 288 -17.48 9.12 0.07
N VAL A 289 -18.37 8.34 -0.57
CA VAL A 289 -18.05 7.59 -1.79
C VAL A 289 -18.48 8.42 -3.00
N ILE A 290 -17.59 8.66 -3.93
CA ILE A 290 -17.80 9.42 -5.16
C ILE A 290 -17.67 8.47 -6.35
N TYR A 291 -18.72 8.35 -7.14
CA TYR A 291 -18.76 7.44 -8.29
C TYR A 291 -18.46 8.20 -9.58
N ALA A 292 -17.57 7.68 -10.42
CA ALA A 292 -17.21 8.28 -11.70
C ALA A 292 -18.42 8.43 -12.63
N GLU A 293 -19.42 7.55 -12.53
CA GLU A 293 -20.66 7.62 -13.30
C GLU A 293 -21.48 8.88 -13.02
N THR A 294 -21.22 9.58 -11.92
CA THR A 294 -21.94 10.82 -11.54
C THR A 294 -21.21 12.09 -11.96
N ILE A 295 -20.07 11.97 -12.60
CA ILE A 295 -19.20 13.09 -12.98
C ILE A 295 -19.18 13.20 -14.50
N HIS A 296 -19.51 14.36 -15.02
CA HIS A 296 -19.35 14.63 -16.45
C HIS A 296 -17.87 14.98 -16.72
N PRO A 297 -17.22 14.33 -17.70
CA PRO A 297 -15.86 14.67 -18.05
C PRO A 297 -15.79 16.16 -18.45
N GLY A 298 -14.80 16.86 -17.90
CA GLY A 298 -14.51 18.23 -18.30
C GLY A 298 -14.09 18.33 -19.77
N THR A 299 -13.97 19.52 -20.28
CA THR A 299 -13.62 19.79 -21.70
C THR A 299 -12.21 19.32 -22.08
N GLY A 300 -11.41 18.81 -21.13
CA GLY A 300 -10.07 18.27 -21.38
C GLY A 300 -9.14 19.31 -22.01
N GLU A 301 -9.06 20.49 -21.43
CA GLU A 301 -8.10 21.50 -21.87
C GLU A 301 -6.69 20.95 -21.67
N GLU A 302 -5.87 21.04 -22.70
CA GLU A 302 -4.47 20.58 -22.66
C GLU A 302 -3.57 21.54 -21.84
N GLU A 303 -3.99 22.81 -21.70
CA GLU A 303 -3.30 23.86 -20.92
C GLU A 303 -4.32 24.67 -20.10
N TYR A 304 -4.04 24.82 -18.80
CA TYR A 304 -4.91 25.60 -17.88
C TYR A 304 -4.38 27.03 -17.66
N LEU A 305 -3.09 27.30 -17.93
CA LEU A 305 -2.48 28.60 -17.79
C LEU A 305 -2.55 29.37 -19.12
N THR A 306 -3.25 30.51 -19.10
CA THR A 306 -3.23 31.48 -20.20
C THR A 306 -1.84 32.20 -20.29
N GLU A 307 -1.52 32.76 -21.44
CA GLU A 307 -0.28 33.55 -21.60
C GLU A 307 -0.25 34.76 -20.64
N GLU A 308 -1.40 35.36 -20.33
CA GLU A 308 -1.46 36.47 -19.36
C GLU A 308 -1.08 36.00 -17.95
N GLU A 309 -1.57 34.83 -17.54
CA GLU A 309 -1.25 34.20 -16.24
C GLU A 309 0.23 33.79 -16.17
N LYS A 310 0.78 33.24 -17.25
CA LYS A 310 2.20 32.95 -17.39
C LYS A 310 3.06 34.25 -17.27
N ASP A 311 2.61 35.36 -17.85
CA ASP A 311 3.27 36.65 -17.68
C ASP A 311 3.26 37.20 -16.27
N TRP A 312 2.14 36.99 -15.54
CA TRP A 312 2.07 37.36 -14.13
C TRP A 312 3.01 36.53 -13.26
N ILE A 313 3.13 35.23 -13.53
CA ILE A 313 4.06 34.36 -12.81
C ILE A 313 5.51 34.85 -13.07
N ARG A 314 5.91 35.06 -14.33
CA ARG A 314 7.23 35.59 -14.66
C ARG A 314 7.49 36.95 -13.98
N GLY A 315 6.53 37.85 -14.07
CA GLY A 315 6.62 39.17 -13.43
C GLY A 315 6.66 39.12 -11.91
N SER A 316 6.08 38.09 -11.26
CA SER A 316 6.17 37.90 -9.81
C SER A 316 7.59 37.51 -9.38
N ILE A 317 8.25 36.65 -10.15
CA ILE A 317 9.63 36.19 -9.90
C ILE A 317 10.62 37.32 -10.17
N GLU A 318 10.52 37.99 -11.32
CA GLU A 318 11.44 39.06 -11.72
C GLU A 318 11.38 40.30 -10.81
N SER A 319 10.17 40.66 -10.34
CA SER A 319 9.98 41.83 -9.48
C SER A 319 9.86 41.51 -8.00
N TYR A 320 10.00 40.24 -7.61
CA TYR A 320 9.79 39.75 -6.25
C TYR A 320 8.45 40.19 -5.66
N SER A 321 7.38 40.13 -6.46
CA SER A 321 6.05 40.63 -6.09
C SER A 321 5.07 39.47 -5.78
N VAL A 322 4.79 39.26 -4.52
CA VAL A 322 3.78 38.27 -4.08
C VAL A 322 2.38 38.68 -4.55
N ASP A 323 2.08 39.98 -4.64
CA ASP A 323 0.76 40.47 -5.09
C ASP A 323 0.39 40.01 -6.50
N LYS A 324 1.37 39.99 -7.43
CA LYS A 324 1.14 39.48 -8.79
C LYS A 324 0.84 37.99 -8.81
N LEU A 325 1.55 37.21 -7.98
CA LEU A 325 1.29 35.78 -7.82
C LEU A 325 -0.10 35.54 -7.26
N ASP A 326 -0.50 36.32 -6.26
CA ASP A 326 -1.84 36.26 -5.65
C ASP A 326 -2.95 36.59 -6.64
N GLN A 327 -2.73 37.56 -7.50
CA GLN A 327 -3.66 37.90 -8.58
C GLN A 327 -3.80 36.75 -9.57
N CYS A 328 -2.67 36.16 -10.02
CA CYS A 328 -2.65 35.01 -10.91
C CYS A 328 -3.47 33.84 -10.33
N ILE A 329 -3.17 33.41 -9.10
CA ILE A 329 -3.86 32.30 -8.44
C ILE A 329 -5.36 32.59 -8.31
N ASN A 330 -5.75 33.82 -7.93
CA ASN A 330 -7.15 34.17 -7.80
C ASN A 330 -7.88 34.18 -9.15
N GLN A 331 -7.26 34.74 -10.19
CA GLN A 331 -7.84 34.82 -11.54
C GLN A 331 -8.07 33.43 -12.13
N MET A 332 -7.03 32.59 -12.11
CA MET A 332 -7.08 31.23 -12.63
C MET A 332 -8.25 30.43 -12.07
N TYR A 333 -8.41 30.39 -10.73
CA TYR A 333 -9.52 29.66 -10.10
C TYR A 333 -10.87 30.37 -10.22
N SER A 334 -10.91 31.69 -10.47
CA SER A 334 -12.17 32.44 -10.67
C SER A 334 -12.72 32.28 -12.07
N ASN A 335 -11.84 32.10 -13.06
CA ASN A 335 -12.22 31.87 -14.45
C ASN A 335 -12.79 30.46 -14.66
N TYR A 336 -12.41 29.50 -13.78
CA TYR A 336 -12.92 28.15 -13.82
C TYR A 336 -14.31 28.05 -13.18
N ILE A 337 -15.36 28.19 -14.03
CA ILE A 337 -16.76 28.10 -13.58
C ILE A 337 -17.08 26.64 -13.30
N ILE A 338 -17.20 26.29 -12.01
CA ILE A 338 -17.57 24.95 -11.57
C ILE A 338 -19.09 24.78 -11.72
N GLN A 339 -19.53 24.10 -12.77
CA GLN A 339 -20.91 23.63 -12.93
C GLN A 339 -21.17 22.41 -12.04
N ASP A 340 -22.44 22.13 -11.71
CA ASP A 340 -22.78 21.12 -10.70
C ASP A 340 -22.29 19.70 -11.03
N ASP A 341 -22.23 19.31 -12.28
CA ASP A 341 -21.82 17.95 -12.68
C ASP A 341 -20.42 17.88 -13.32
N GLN A 342 -19.66 18.98 -13.29
CA GLN A 342 -18.35 19.05 -13.93
C GLN A 342 -17.27 18.38 -13.06
N ASP A 343 -16.29 17.77 -13.71
CA ASP A 343 -15.10 17.20 -13.04
C ASP A 343 -14.26 18.29 -12.37
N CYS A 344 -14.32 18.32 -11.04
CA CYS A 344 -13.58 19.28 -10.23
C CYS A 344 -12.18 18.78 -9.82
N SER A 345 -11.79 17.57 -10.19
CA SER A 345 -10.42 17.07 -10.01
C SER A 345 -9.40 17.93 -10.76
N VAL A 346 -9.83 18.55 -11.86
CA VAL A 346 -9.05 19.54 -12.66
C VAL A 346 -8.42 20.64 -11.79
N CYS A 347 -9.00 20.98 -10.63
CA CYS A 347 -8.38 21.94 -9.73
C CYS A 347 -6.97 21.55 -9.26
N TYR A 348 -6.68 20.25 -9.18
CA TYR A 348 -5.34 19.75 -8.85
C TYR A 348 -4.41 19.80 -10.06
N ASP A 349 -4.94 19.49 -11.27
CA ASP A 349 -4.18 19.59 -12.52
C ASP A 349 -3.73 21.04 -12.77
N MET A 350 -4.65 22.00 -12.53
CA MET A 350 -4.35 23.44 -12.57
C MET A 350 -3.26 23.85 -11.57
N ALA A 351 -3.33 23.32 -10.33
CA ALA A 351 -2.30 23.59 -9.33
C ALA A 351 -0.95 23.00 -9.75
N GLU A 352 -0.95 21.80 -10.31
CA GLU A 352 0.25 21.13 -10.80
C GLU A 352 0.90 21.91 -11.94
N GLU A 353 0.13 22.34 -12.94
CA GLU A 353 0.63 23.14 -14.04
C GLU A 353 1.22 24.47 -13.56
N LEU A 354 0.52 25.17 -12.64
CA LEU A 354 1.01 26.44 -12.07
C LEU A 354 2.33 26.24 -11.33
N VAL A 355 2.43 25.23 -10.47
CA VAL A 355 3.65 24.94 -9.70
C VAL A 355 4.80 24.56 -10.64
N ASN A 356 4.56 23.68 -11.61
CA ASN A 356 5.57 23.26 -12.57
C ASN A 356 6.05 24.44 -13.42
N TYR A 357 5.14 25.28 -13.91
CA TYR A 357 5.50 26.47 -14.66
C TYR A 357 6.30 27.47 -13.81
N PHE A 358 5.87 27.74 -12.57
CA PHE A 358 6.59 28.62 -11.64
C PHE A 358 8.03 28.18 -11.46
N PHE A 359 8.27 26.92 -11.10
CA PHE A 359 9.62 26.41 -10.88
C PHE A 359 10.44 26.25 -12.15
N SER A 360 9.82 26.16 -13.34
CA SER A 360 10.54 26.20 -14.62
C SER A 360 11.15 27.58 -14.95
N GLN A 361 10.66 28.64 -14.30
CA GLN A 361 11.19 30.03 -14.47
C GLN A 361 12.34 30.33 -13.51
N VAL A 362 12.66 29.43 -12.58
CA VAL A 362 13.71 29.57 -11.58
C VAL A 362 14.90 28.68 -11.98
N GLN A 363 16.13 29.08 -11.59
CA GLN A 363 17.34 28.29 -11.88
C GLN A 363 17.20 26.88 -11.26
N GLU A 364 17.61 25.86 -12.03
CA GLU A 364 17.63 24.48 -11.55
C GLU A 364 18.62 24.33 -10.40
N GLN A 365 18.08 24.04 -9.20
CA GLN A 365 18.82 23.70 -7.99
C GLN A 365 18.08 22.55 -7.27
N GLU A 366 18.80 21.68 -6.60
CA GLU A 366 18.20 20.55 -5.85
C GLU A 366 17.17 21.02 -4.82
N GLU A 367 17.40 22.19 -4.21
CA GLU A 367 16.50 22.79 -3.24
C GLU A 367 15.16 23.20 -3.85
N ASN A 368 15.18 23.79 -5.03
CA ASN A 368 13.98 24.20 -5.77
C ASN A 368 13.14 23.00 -6.19
N GLU A 369 13.78 21.90 -6.58
CA GLU A 369 13.08 20.65 -6.91
C GLU A 369 12.42 20.02 -5.68
N ARG A 370 13.05 20.12 -4.51
CA ARG A 370 12.48 19.67 -3.25
C ARG A 370 11.25 20.49 -2.88
N GLU A 371 11.33 21.82 -2.98
CA GLU A 371 10.20 22.71 -2.66
C GLU A 371 9.04 22.53 -3.66
N ARG A 372 9.35 22.32 -4.94
CA ARG A 372 8.36 21.98 -5.96
C ARG A 372 7.57 20.71 -5.56
N LYS A 373 8.27 19.63 -5.23
CA LYS A 373 7.64 18.36 -4.82
C LYS A 373 6.82 18.51 -3.54
N GLU A 374 7.34 19.26 -2.57
CA GLU A 374 6.64 19.53 -1.31
C GLU A 374 5.35 20.33 -1.55
N THR A 375 5.42 21.36 -2.39
CA THR A 375 4.25 22.17 -2.75
C THR A 375 3.17 21.33 -3.44
N LEU A 376 3.56 20.49 -4.41
CA LEU A 376 2.64 19.56 -5.08
C LEU A 376 2.02 18.59 -4.10
N SER A 377 2.82 17.99 -3.21
CA SER A 377 2.32 17.10 -2.16
C SER A 377 1.31 17.80 -1.24
N ASN A 378 1.59 19.04 -0.84
CA ASN A 378 0.68 19.82 0.02
C ASN A 378 -0.65 20.13 -0.70
N CYS A 379 -0.62 20.40 -2.00
CA CYS A 379 -1.82 20.62 -2.82
C CYS A 379 -2.72 19.37 -2.83
N GLN A 380 -2.14 18.18 -2.95
CA GLN A 380 -2.87 16.91 -3.01
C GLN A 380 -3.62 16.55 -1.72
N HIS A 381 -3.30 17.19 -0.58
CA HIS A 381 -4.02 17.02 0.69
C HIS A 381 -5.10 18.09 0.94
N CYS A 382 -5.28 19.03 0.00
CA CYS A 382 -6.35 20.03 0.10
C CYS A 382 -7.66 19.44 -0.41
N TYR A 383 -8.71 19.50 0.41
CA TYR A 383 -10.06 19.06 0.03
C TYR A 383 -11.07 20.21 -0.11
N THR A 384 -10.56 21.44 -0.23
CA THR A 384 -11.34 22.64 -0.62
C THR A 384 -10.51 23.56 -1.51
N ILE A 385 -11.15 24.24 -2.45
CA ILE A 385 -10.47 25.21 -3.35
C ILE A 385 -9.82 26.32 -2.53
N SER A 386 -10.46 26.77 -1.45
CA SER A 386 -9.91 27.79 -0.55
C SER A 386 -8.60 27.34 0.11
N ALA A 387 -8.54 26.08 0.59
CA ALA A 387 -7.32 25.52 1.16
C ALA A 387 -6.22 25.38 0.09
N LEU A 388 -6.57 24.90 -1.10
CA LEU A 388 -5.65 24.77 -2.22
C LEU A 388 -5.03 26.10 -2.62
N LYS A 389 -5.83 27.15 -2.81
CA LYS A 389 -5.35 28.51 -3.07
C LYS A 389 -4.42 29.01 -1.96
N LYS A 390 -4.78 28.77 -0.69
CA LYS A 390 -3.97 29.19 0.45
C LYS A 390 -2.61 28.49 0.48
N VAL A 391 -2.55 27.20 0.16
CA VAL A 391 -1.30 26.44 0.09
C VAL A 391 -0.42 26.99 -1.03
N LEU A 392 -0.97 27.18 -2.23
CA LEU A 392 -0.24 27.76 -3.36
C LEU A 392 0.34 29.14 -3.01
N LYS A 393 -0.48 30.05 -2.46
CA LYS A 393 -0.05 31.38 -2.06
C LYS A 393 1.04 31.36 -1.00
N ASN A 394 0.89 30.55 0.03
CA ASN A 394 1.86 30.47 1.11
C ASN A 394 3.20 29.90 0.64
N ASN A 395 3.20 28.78 -0.09
CA ASN A 395 4.42 28.10 -0.47
C ASN A 395 5.17 28.88 -1.57
N LEU A 396 4.50 29.28 -2.64
CA LEU A 396 5.12 30.03 -3.72
C LEU A 396 5.44 31.47 -3.30
N GLY A 397 4.58 32.11 -2.49
CA GLY A 397 4.83 33.45 -1.94
C GLY A 397 6.04 33.48 -1.03
N LYS A 398 6.18 32.50 -0.13
CA LYS A 398 7.37 32.33 0.72
C LYS A 398 8.64 32.20 -0.13
N PHE A 399 8.60 31.39 -1.19
CA PHE A 399 9.72 31.24 -2.10
C PHE A 399 10.13 32.58 -2.76
N VAL A 400 9.15 33.38 -3.20
CA VAL A 400 9.40 34.71 -3.77
C VAL A 400 10.04 35.65 -2.73
N GLU A 401 9.56 35.64 -1.47
CA GLU A 401 10.11 36.46 -0.39
C GLU A 401 11.56 36.05 -0.04
N GLU A 402 11.83 34.76 0.12
CA GLU A 402 13.15 34.22 0.41
C GLU A 402 14.14 34.50 -0.73
N SER A 403 13.70 34.41 -1.98
CA SER A 403 14.49 34.79 -3.16
C SER A 403 14.86 36.29 -3.18
N LYS A 404 13.93 37.15 -2.74
CA LYS A 404 14.16 38.58 -2.57
C LYS A 404 15.22 38.87 -1.52
N GLU A 405 15.06 38.24 -0.32
CA GLU A 405 16.02 38.40 0.76
C GLU A 405 17.42 37.93 0.38
N ALA A 406 17.52 36.81 -0.34
CA ALA A 406 18.79 36.30 -0.86
C ALA A 406 19.43 37.26 -1.86
N ALA A 407 18.65 37.83 -2.80
CA ALA A 407 19.14 38.80 -3.78
C ALA A 407 19.61 40.10 -3.09
N GLU A 408 18.87 40.58 -2.09
CA GLU A 408 19.27 41.74 -1.29
C GLU A 408 20.56 41.46 -0.49
N ALA A 409 20.67 40.31 0.14
CA ALA A 409 21.88 39.88 0.87
C ALA A 409 23.11 39.79 -0.07
N GLU A 410 22.95 39.26 -1.28
CA GLU A 410 24.02 39.18 -2.29
C GLU A 410 24.42 40.55 -2.76
N SER A 411 23.49 41.50 -2.92
CA SER A 411 23.78 42.88 -3.33
C SER A 411 24.60 43.67 -2.28
N VAL A 412 24.44 43.35 -1.00
CA VAL A 412 25.16 44.00 0.13
C VAL A 412 26.51 43.33 0.41
N LYS A 413 26.75 42.11 -0.03
CA LYS A 413 28.00 41.36 0.21
C LYS A 413 29.27 42.10 -0.23
N PRO A 414 29.32 42.74 -1.43
CA PRO A 414 30.47 43.53 -1.84
C PRO A 414 30.76 44.73 -0.90
N ILE A 415 29.70 45.32 -0.35
CA ILE A 415 29.84 46.44 0.59
C ILE A 415 30.46 46.01 1.90
N ARG A 416 29.98 44.88 2.47
CA ARG A 416 30.54 44.30 3.69
C ARG A 416 32.00 43.88 3.50
N GLN A 417 32.33 43.32 2.34
CA GLN A 417 33.70 42.95 1.99
C GLN A 417 34.60 44.17 1.94
N ALA A 418 34.15 45.27 1.32
CA ALA A 418 34.90 46.53 1.25
C ALA A 418 35.05 47.16 2.65
N GLN A 419 34.03 47.16 3.49
CA GLN A 419 34.10 47.63 4.87
C GLN A 419 35.15 46.86 5.67
N LYS A 420 35.10 45.54 5.62
CA LYS A 420 36.08 44.69 6.28
C LYS A 420 37.50 44.96 5.82
N TYR A 421 37.70 45.11 4.50
CA TYR A 421 39.01 45.49 3.94
C TYR A 421 39.49 46.82 4.45
N MET A 422 38.64 47.84 4.51
CA MET A 422 38.99 49.19 5.04
C MET A 422 39.35 49.10 6.55
N GLU A 423 38.67 48.28 7.35
CA GLU A 423 38.96 48.08 8.78
C GLU A 423 40.28 47.33 9.02
N GLU A 424 40.66 46.42 8.13
CA GLU A 424 41.91 45.64 8.24
C GLU A 424 43.13 46.42 7.72
N HIS A 425 42.94 47.37 6.75
CA HIS A 425 44.01 48.07 6.06
C HIS A 425 43.93 49.59 6.24
N TYR A 426 43.27 50.10 7.27
CA TYR A 426 42.98 51.52 7.47
C TYR A 426 44.23 52.44 7.49
N ASN A 427 45.42 51.90 7.83
CA ASN A 427 46.71 52.58 7.84
C ASN A 427 47.36 52.70 6.47
N GLU A 428 46.83 52.06 5.43
CA GLU A 428 47.33 52.08 4.07
C GLU A 428 46.61 53.15 3.21
N LYS A 429 47.19 53.47 2.06
CA LYS A 429 46.50 54.34 1.11
C LYS A 429 45.48 53.55 0.29
N ILE A 430 44.23 53.65 0.65
CA ILE A 430 43.12 53.02 -0.05
C ILE A 430 42.43 54.05 -0.93
N VAL A 431 42.24 53.73 -2.24
CA VAL A 431 41.44 54.52 -3.16
C VAL A 431 40.19 53.76 -3.60
N LEU A 432 39.22 54.48 -4.16
CA LEU A 432 37.94 53.92 -4.56
C LEU A 432 38.10 52.79 -5.58
N GLU A 433 39.03 52.95 -6.48
CA GLU A 433 39.35 52.02 -7.56
C GLU A 433 39.81 50.68 -7.01
N ASP A 434 40.69 50.69 -5.99
CA ASP A 434 41.20 49.46 -5.32
C ASP A 434 40.06 48.67 -4.68
N LEU A 435 39.17 49.36 -3.95
CA LEU A 435 38.03 48.73 -3.32
C LEU A 435 37.05 48.13 -4.34
N ALA A 436 36.80 48.84 -5.43
CA ALA A 436 35.93 48.37 -6.49
C ALA A 436 36.50 47.14 -7.20
N GLU A 437 37.84 47.09 -7.39
CA GLU A 437 38.53 45.92 -7.94
C GLU A 437 38.44 44.69 -7.01
N ILE A 438 38.67 44.90 -5.71
CA ILE A 438 38.57 43.83 -4.68
C ILE A 438 37.18 43.19 -4.65
N VAL A 439 36.15 43.99 -4.85
CA VAL A 439 34.75 43.48 -4.80
C VAL A 439 34.21 43.14 -6.20
N GLY A 440 35.01 43.29 -7.27
CA GLY A 440 34.63 42.94 -8.63
C GLY A 440 33.56 43.85 -9.25
N LEU A 441 33.47 45.11 -8.81
CA LEU A 441 32.48 46.10 -9.29
C LEU A 441 33.14 47.27 -10.03
N ASN A 442 32.34 47.89 -10.91
CA ASN A 442 32.77 49.18 -11.50
C ASN A 442 32.83 50.28 -10.40
N PRO A 443 33.89 51.12 -10.35
CA PRO A 443 34.06 52.13 -9.29
C PRO A 443 32.87 53.09 -9.12
N VAL A 444 32.25 53.52 -10.23
CA VAL A 444 31.09 54.43 -10.20
C VAL A 444 29.90 53.74 -9.56
N TYR A 445 29.60 52.50 -9.98
CA TYR A 445 28.51 51.70 -9.43
C TYR A 445 28.76 51.37 -7.96
N PHE A 446 29.97 50.96 -7.60
CA PHE A 446 30.37 50.69 -6.23
C PHE A 446 30.17 51.90 -5.30
N SER A 447 30.58 53.07 -5.73
CA SER A 447 30.44 54.34 -4.96
C SER A 447 28.96 54.65 -4.66
N VAL A 448 28.07 54.47 -5.65
CA VAL A 448 26.62 54.70 -5.49
C VAL A 448 26.02 53.67 -4.54
N LEU A 449 26.35 52.39 -4.75
CA LEU A 449 25.88 51.30 -3.93
C LEU A 449 26.36 51.43 -2.47
N PHE A 450 27.65 51.72 -2.27
CA PHE A 450 28.23 51.92 -0.94
C PHE A 450 27.51 53.04 -0.15
N LYS A 451 27.26 54.18 -0.81
CA LYS A 451 26.55 55.31 -0.20
C LYS A 451 25.07 54.96 0.11
N LYS A 452 24.45 54.22 -0.77
CA LYS A 452 23.05 53.75 -0.56
C LYS A 452 22.96 52.88 0.69
N GLU A 453 23.86 51.90 0.84
CA GLU A 453 23.81 50.92 1.92
C GLU A 453 24.35 51.45 3.27
N THR A 454 25.40 52.29 3.24
CA THR A 454 26.03 52.78 4.48
C THR A 454 25.56 54.19 4.89
N GLY A 455 24.80 54.87 4.03
CA GLY A 455 24.36 56.26 4.24
C GLY A 455 25.45 57.31 3.99
N ILE A 456 26.73 56.94 3.91
CA ILE A 456 27.90 57.88 3.72
C ILE A 456 28.77 57.41 2.57
N ASN A 457 29.58 58.31 2.02
CA ASN A 457 30.49 57.94 0.95
C ASN A 457 31.71 57.16 1.47
N VAL A 458 32.38 56.43 0.58
CA VAL A 458 33.55 55.61 0.90
C VAL A 458 34.63 56.37 1.64
N SER A 459 34.96 57.63 1.21
CA SER A 459 35.99 58.43 1.85
C SER A 459 35.62 58.85 3.27
N ALA A 460 34.34 59.18 3.52
CA ALA A 460 33.87 59.53 4.85
C ALA A 460 33.88 58.30 5.78
N TYR A 461 33.51 57.10 5.26
CA TYR A 461 33.56 55.85 6.02
C TYR A 461 35.02 55.52 6.41
N LEU A 462 35.95 55.58 5.46
CA LEU A 462 37.39 55.33 5.74
C LEU A 462 37.96 56.35 6.75
N LEU A 463 37.52 57.61 6.71
CA LEU A 463 37.91 58.60 7.70
C LEU A 463 37.42 58.20 9.11
N ASN A 464 36.17 57.77 9.24
CA ASN A 464 35.64 57.31 10.52
C ASN A 464 36.43 56.12 11.06
N VAL A 465 36.68 55.09 10.24
CA VAL A 465 37.50 53.92 10.63
C VAL A 465 38.91 54.32 11.07
N ARG A 466 39.50 55.39 10.52
CA ARG A 466 40.81 55.88 10.96
C ARG A 466 40.80 56.71 12.23
N MET A 467 39.62 57.18 12.64
CA MET A 467 39.47 58.01 13.87
C MET A 467 39.07 57.19 15.09
N GLU A 468 38.51 55.99 14.89
CA GLU A 468 38.28 54.97 15.92
C GLU A 468 39.58 54.24 16.26
#